data_930877ec4a9b618924e567de7771dc73
#
_entry.id   930877ec4a9b618924e567de7771dc73
#
_cell.length_a   1.000
_cell.length_b   1.000
_cell.length_c   1.000
_cell.angle_alpha   90.00
_cell.angle_beta   90.00
_cell.angle_gamma   90.00
#
_symmetry.space_group_name_H-M   'P 1'
#
loop_
_entity.id
_entity.type
_entity.pdbx_description
1 polymer ?
#
loop_
_entity_poly.entity_id
_entity_poly.type
_entity_poly.pdbx_seq_one_letter_code
_entity_poly.pdbx_strand_id
1 'polypeptide(L)'
;MKRTYTKEELQALHRELYDILRETIRVCEEHNIRYFLIGGTAIGALYDQAILPWDDDIDIGMTRDQYNRFLEVAPTALGKQYFLSYYETDPKTPYYFAKVRKNGTLFKEETFSEIAMHQGIFIDVFPFDKIPDNALLQKAHRGVVNFLKCCLLGTEIWMWKYFGTPKVENPSNRNILACFLTRVVCSLVPKKYIYKAMVRAQSAFNGSCATYYNNTTTKTDKIEVQATTDLVKVPFGPLKVAVTRELEHFLRFNFPKLHRFNEAEQAQISNHCPQELVFSPNNEELPIK
;
A
#
# COMPACT_ATOMS: atom_id res chain seq x y z
N MET A 1 -6.22 -26.13 1.79
CA MET A 1 -7.28 -25.09 1.78
C MET A 1 -6.62 -23.76 2.08
N LYS A 2 -6.93 -22.70 1.35
CA LYS A 2 -6.47 -21.37 1.68
C LYS A 2 -7.13 -20.95 3.00
N ARG A 3 -6.36 -20.41 3.98
CA ARG A 3 -6.90 -19.88 5.24
C ARG A 3 -7.90 -18.75 4.94
N THR A 4 -8.97 -18.68 5.69
CA THR A 4 -9.94 -17.58 5.70
C THR A 4 -10.04 -17.04 7.12
N TYR A 5 -10.34 -15.76 7.26
CA TYR A 5 -10.57 -15.16 8.57
C TYR A 5 -11.85 -15.68 9.21
N THR A 6 -11.84 -15.83 10.54
CA THR A 6 -13.09 -15.80 11.30
C THR A 6 -13.54 -14.34 11.46
N LYS A 7 -14.79 -14.13 11.85
CA LYS A 7 -15.32 -12.79 12.11
C LYS A 7 -14.59 -12.10 13.26
N GLU A 8 -14.27 -12.86 14.29
CA GLU A 8 -13.53 -12.40 15.48
C GLU A 8 -12.09 -12.02 15.14
N GLU A 9 -11.42 -12.82 14.32
CA GLU A 9 -10.06 -12.51 13.83
C GLU A 9 -10.04 -11.22 13.03
N LEU A 10 -11.02 -11.02 12.13
CA LEU A 10 -11.08 -9.81 11.31
C LEU A 10 -11.39 -8.56 12.15
N GLN A 11 -12.26 -8.68 13.14
CA GLN A 11 -12.52 -7.61 14.10
C GLN A 11 -11.27 -7.28 14.95
N ALA A 12 -10.52 -8.30 15.38
CA ALA A 12 -9.27 -8.10 16.10
C ALA A 12 -8.22 -7.41 15.21
N LEU A 13 -8.15 -7.79 13.93
CA LEU A 13 -7.27 -7.15 12.96
C LEU A 13 -7.65 -5.67 12.75
N HIS A 14 -8.95 -5.36 12.61
CA HIS A 14 -9.41 -3.98 12.46
C HIS A 14 -9.02 -3.12 13.68
N ARG A 15 -9.05 -3.65 14.91
CA ARG A 15 -8.56 -2.91 16.10
C ARG A 15 -7.08 -2.54 15.97
N GLU A 16 -6.24 -3.50 15.55
CA GLU A 16 -4.81 -3.25 15.33
C GLU A 16 -4.58 -2.22 14.22
N LEU A 17 -5.32 -2.33 13.12
CA LEU A 17 -5.22 -1.39 11.99
C LEU A 17 -5.61 0.04 12.40
N TYR A 18 -6.70 0.20 13.18
CA TYR A 18 -7.09 1.51 13.71
C TYR A 18 -6.05 2.07 14.68
N ASP A 19 -5.40 1.24 15.48
CA ASP A 19 -4.36 1.67 16.40
C ASP A 19 -3.12 2.18 15.65
N ILE A 20 -2.66 1.44 14.63
CA ILE A 20 -1.56 1.86 13.76
C ILE A 20 -1.92 3.15 13.00
N LEU A 21 -3.15 3.23 12.47
CA LEU A 21 -3.62 4.42 11.75
C LEU A 21 -3.67 5.64 12.67
N ARG A 22 -4.15 5.50 13.91
CA ARG A 22 -4.18 6.58 14.91
C ARG A 22 -2.79 7.16 15.14
N GLU A 23 -1.80 6.30 15.34
CA GLU A 23 -0.42 6.71 15.54
C GLU A 23 0.17 7.39 14.29
N THR A 24 -0.11 6.83 13.12
CA THR A 24 0.32 7.42 11.85
C THR A 24 -0.28 8.81 11.64
N ILE A 25 -1.57 8.99 11.94
CA ILE A 25 -2.26 10.29 11.90
C ILE A 25 -1.62 11.27 12.87
N ARG A 26 -1.34 10.85 14.12
CA ARG A 26 -0.67 11.70 15.12
C ARG A 26 0.66 12.23 14.58
N VAL A 27 1.51 11.38 14.04
CA VAL A 27 2.79 11.78 13.44
C VAL A 27 2.58 12.75 12.27
N CYS A 28 1.62 12.47 11.39
CA CYS A 28 1.31 13.35 10.27
C CYS A 28 0.85 14.74 10.73
N GLU A 29 -0.02 14.82 11.75
CA GLU A 29 -0.54 16.08 12.27
C GLU A 29 0.55 16.90 12.99
N GLU A 30 1.34 16.28 13.86
CA GLU A 30 2.43 16.95 14.60
C GLU A 30 3.50 17.53 13.68
N HIS A 31 3.73 16.88 12.52
CA HIS A 31 4.74 17.30 11.56
C HIS A 31 4.17 18.01 10.32
N ASN A 32 2.86 18.33 10.30
CA ASN A 32 2.17 18.97 9.19
C ASN A 32 2.36 18.21 7.85
N ILE A 33 2.23 16.87 7.88
CA ILE A 33 2.32 15.99 6.72
C ILE A 33 0.92 15.70 6.22
N ARG A 34 0.67 15.97 4.94
CA ARG A 34 -0.61 15.65 4.29
C ARG A 34 -0.60 14.22 3.79
N TYR A 35 -1.70 13.53 4.05
CA TYR A 35 -2.01 12.20 3.55
C TYR A 35 -3.47 12.16 3.11
N PHE A 36 -3.85 11.15 2.36
CA PHE A 36 -5.24 10.88 1.97
C PHE A 36 -5.47 9.37 1.85
N LEU A 37 -6.71 8.93 2.08
CA LEU A 37 -7.07 7.53 1.87
C LEU A 37 -7.16 7.20 0.39
N ILE A 38 -6.84 5.95 0.04
CA ILE A 38 -6.89 5.43 -1.33
C ILE A 38 -7.54 4.02 -1.36
N GLY A 39 -7.79 3.52 -2.57
CA GLY A 39 -8.23 2.13 -2.76
C GLY A 39 -9.48 1.73 -1.99
N GLY A 40 -9.47 0.52 -1.45
CA GLY A 40 -10.54 -0.05 -0.62
C GLY A 40 -10.82 0.77 0.63
N THR A 41 -9.77 1.31 1.26
CA THR A 41 -9.87 2.16 2.44
C THR A 41 -10.67 3.44 2.18
N ALA A 42 -10.45 4.09 1.02
CA ALA A 42 -11.23 5.26 0.62
C ALA A 42 -12.69 4.92 0.28
N ILE A 43 -12.94 3.73 -0.28
CA ILE A 43 -14.31 3.21 -0.50
C ILE A 43 -15.02 2.99 0.84
N GLY A 44 -14.33 2.41 1.82
CA GLY A 44 -14.85 2.24 3.19
C GLY A 44 -15.20 3.58 3.86
N ALA A 45 -14.35 4.60 3.68
CA ALA A 45 -14.63 5.94 4.18
C ALA A 45 -15.89 6.56 3.55
N LEU A 46 -16.15 6.30 2.25
CA LEU A 46 -17.31 6.83 1.54
C LEU A 46 -18.62 6.15 1.98
N TYR A 47 -18.64 4.80 2.04
CA TYR A 47 -19.89 4.06 2.21
C TYR A 47 -20.17 3.64 3.64
N ASP A 48 -19.14 3.26 4.41
CA ASP A 48 -19.32 2.68 5.74
C ASP A 48 -18.74 3.55 6.85
N GLN A 49 -18.02 4.62 6.50
CA GLN A 49 -17.29 5.46 7.45
C GLN A 49 -16.37 4.62 8.38
N ALA A 50 -15.84 3.51 7.86
CA ALA A 50 -15.03 2.53 8.58
C ALA A 50 -14.21 1.70 7.58
N ILE A 51 -13.32 0.83 8.08
CA ILE A 51 -12.74 -0.25 7.29
C ILE A 51 -13.89 -1.11 6.75
N LEU A 52 -13.85 -1.48 5.48
CA LEU A 52 -14.84 -2.38 4.89
C LEU A 52 -14.88 -3.69 5.68
N PRO A 53 -16.06 -4.27 6.00
CA PRO A 53 -16.18 -5.41 6.90
C PRO A 53 -15.37 -6.65 6.52
N TRP A 54 -14.97 -6.77 5.25
CA TRP A 54 -14.20 -7.89 4.70
C TRP A 54 -12.74 -7.52 4.39
N ASP A 55 -12.36 -6.25 4.54
CA ASP A 55 -11.01 -5.76 4.20
C ASP A 55 -10.01 -6.06 5.33
N ASP A 56 -8.77 -6.31 4.98
CA ASP A 56 -7.73 -6.73 5.91
C ASP A 56 -6.49 -5.81 5.90
N ASP A 57 -6.59 -4.66 5.26
CA ASP A 57 -5.53 -3.64 5.20
C ASP A 57 -6.08 -2.20 5.26
N ILE A 58 -5.18 -1.25 5.42
CA ILE A 58 -5.42 0.20 5.29
C ILE A 58 -4.35 0.77 4.37
N ASP A 59 -4.80 1.51 3.37
CA ASP A 59 -3.96 2.16 2.37
C ASP A 59 -4.06 3.68 2.48
N ILE A 60 -2.92 4.37 2.65
CA ILE A 60 -2.83 5.82 2.59
C ILE A 60 -1.87 6.26 1.49
N GLY A 61 -2.20 7.35 0.82
CA GLY A 61 -1.37 8.01 -0.17
C GLY A 61 -0.76 9.31 0.35
N MET A 62 0.46 9.59 -0.06
CA MET A 62 1.13 10.87 0.19
C MET A 62 1.81 11.33 -1.09
N THR A 63 1.74 12.61 -1.44
CA THR A 63 2.58 13.16 -2.52
C THR A 63 4.05 12.96 -2.18
N ARG A 64 4.92 12.84 -3.19
CA ARG A 64 6.33 12.49 -2.98
C ARG A 64 7.06 13.36 -1.94
N ASP A 65 6.79 14.64 -1.91
CA ASP A 65 7.35 15.57 -0.92
C ASP A 65 6.88 15.25 0.51
N GLN A 66 5.58 14.96 0.68
CA GLN A 66 5.00 14.58 1.96
C GLN A 66 5.49 13.19 2.41
N TYR A 67 5.58 12.25 1.47
CA TYR A 67 6.11 10.91 1.70
C TYR A 67 7.58 10.95 2.16
N ASN A 68 8.43 11.72 1.48
CA ASN A 68 9.84 11.84 1.86
C ASN A 68 9.96 12.47 3.27
N ARG A 69 9.16 13.50 3.57
CA ARG A 69 9.10 14.09 4.91
C ARG A 69 8.63 13.08 5.96
N PHE A 70 7.65 12.26 5.63
CA PHE A 70 7.19 11.18 6.51
C PHE A 70 8.31 10.16 6.78
N LEU A 71 9.04 9.71 5.76
CA LEU A 71 10.18 8.81 5.93
C LEU A 71 11.29 9.38 6.80
N GLU A 72 11.50 10.70 6.76
CA GLU A 72 12.51 11.40 7.57
C GLU A 72 12.13 11.45 9.04
N VAL A 73 10.88 11.76 9.37
CA VAL A 73 10.45 12.01 10.75
C VAL A 73 9.91 10.77 11.46
N ALA A 74 9.20 9.89 10.77
CA ALA A 74 8.48 8.78 11.38
C ALA A 74 9.39 7.78 12.13
N PRO A 75 10.64 7.48 11.74
CA PRO A 75 11.51 6.57 12.50
C PRO A 75 11.77 7.03 13.95
N THR A 76 11.70 8.32 14.22
CA THR A 76 11.90 8.89 15.56
C THR A 76 10.63 9.37 16.23
N ALA A 77 9.61 9.72 15.45
CA ALA A 77 8.35 10.24 15.93
C ALA A 77 7.33 9.16 16.31
N LEU A 78 7.38 7.99 15.67
CA LEU A 78 6.53 6.86 16.02
C LEU A 78 6.84 6.34 17.43
N GLY A 79 5.81 5.99 18.18
CA GLY A 79 5.93 5.31 19.47
C GLY A 79 6.71 3.99 19.34
N LYS A 80 7.37 3.57 20.42
CA LYS A 80 8.23 2.36 20.45
C LYS A 80 7.52 1.05 20.04
N GLN A 81 6.20 1.01 20.09
CA GLN A 81 5.38 -0.11 19.65
C GLN A 81 5.20 -0.19 18.13
N TYR A 82 5.70 0.78 17.39
CA TYR A 82 5.59 0.82 15.93
C TYR A 82 6.97 0.84 15.27
N PHE A 83 7.01 0.36 14.04
CA PHE A 83 8.21 0.30 13.22
C PHE A 83 7.88 0.79 11.80
N LEU A 84 8.65 1.73 11.28
CA LEU A 84 8.56 2.13 9.89
C LEU A 84 9.41 1.20 9.03
N SER A 85 8.76 0.28 8.29
CA SER A 85 9.41 -0.66 7.38
C SER A 85 9.44 -0.08 5.97
N TYR A 86 10.62 0.29 5.49
CA TYR A 86 10.92 0.63 4.11
C TYR A 86 12.39 0.31 3.83
N TYR A 87 12.87 0.49 2.60
CA TYR A 87 14.18 0.01 2.18
C TYR A 87 15.34 0.40 3.14
N GLU A 88 15.37 1.60 3.72
CA GLU A 88 16.50 2.04 4.55
C GLU A 88 16.44 1.49 5.98
N THR A 89 15.26 1.29 6.55
CA THR A 89 15.06 0.73 7.90
C THR A 89 14.93 -0.79 7.91
N ASP A 90 14.47 -1.35 6.78
CA ASP A 90 14.25 -2.78 6.60
C ASP A 90 14.75 -3.21 5.20
N PRO A 91 16.09 -3.35 5.02
CA PRO A 91 16.68 -3.57 3.69
C PRO A 91 16.24 -4.85 2.98
N LYS A 92 15.64 -5.79 3.71
CA LYS A 92 15.07 -7.03 3.15
C LYS A 92 13.65 -6.84 2.63
N THR A 93 12.97 -5.73 2.95
CA THR A 93 11.63 -5.49 2.41
C THR A 93 11.63 -5.50 0.87
N PRO A 94 10.69 -6.22 0.24
CA PRO A 94 10.57 -6.25 -1.21
C PRO A 94 9.73 -5.09 -1.77
N TYR A 95 9.18 -4.25 -0.88
CA TYR A 95 8.25 -3.18 -1.25
C TYR A 95 9.00 -1.90 -1.68
N TYR A 96 8.39 -1.16 -2.61
CA TYR A 96 8.86 0.17 -3.06
C TYR A 96 8.23 1.32 -2.27
N PHE A 97 7.32 0.98 -1.36
CA PHE A 97 6.58 1.89 -0.49
C PHE A 97 6.84 1.52 0.97
N ALA A 98 6.42 2.36 1.89
CA ALA A 98 6.61 2.12 3.31
C ALA A 98 5.39 1.43 3.93
N LYS A 99 5.64 0.69 5.01
CA LYS A 99 4.61 0.15 5.90
C LYS A 99 4.87 0.63 7.32
N VAL A 100 3.84 1.11 8.00
CA VAL A 100 3.92 1.30 9.46
C VAL A 100 3.44 0.00 10.10
N ARG A 101 4.34 -0.66 10.81
CA ARG A 101 4.10 -1.98 11.40
C ARG A 101 4.02 -1.91 12.92
N LYS A 102 3.24 -2.80 13.53
CA LYS A 102 3.14 -2.91 14.99
C LYS A 102 4.06 -4.00 15.52
N ASN A 103 4.93 -3.63 16.45
CA ASN A 103 5.86 -4.55 17.15
C ASN A 103 5.07 -5.53 18.03
N GLY A 104 5.56 -6.76 18.15
CA GLY A 104 4.92 -7.79 18.96
C GLY A 104 3.68 -8.42 18.32
N THR A 105 3.36 -8.04 17.09
CA THR A 105 2.31 -8.67 16.27
C THR A 105 2.91 -9.43 15.10
N LEU A 106 2.12 -10.28 14.42
CA LEU A 106 2.54 -11.00 13.23
C LEU A 106 1.42 -11.02 12.20
N PHE A 107 1.79 -10.70 10.95
CA PHE A 107 0.96 -10.84 9.75
C PHE A 107 1.83 -11.46 8.65
N LYS A 108 1.88 -12.79 8.62
CA LYS A 108 2.81 -13.54 7.78
C LYS A 108 2.16 -13.92 6.46
N GLU A 109 2.40 -13.12 5.44
CA GLU A 109 1.91 -13.38 4.09
C GLU A 109 2.65 -14.58 3.45
N GLU A 110 1.90 -15.49 2.81
CA GLU A 110 2.45 -16.71 2.19
C GLU A 110 3.63 -16.43 1.25
N THR A 111 3.49 -15.43 0.39
CA THR A 111 4.50 -15.09 -0.61
C THR A 111 5.81 -14.59 0.00
N PHE A 112 5.74 -13.92 1.16
CA PHE A 112 6.86 -13.22 1.80
C PHE A 112 7.28 -13.87 3.13
N SER A 113 6.72 -15.03 3.47
CA SER A 113 6.91 -15.69 4.77
C SER A 113 8.36 -16.05 5.11
N GLU A 114 9.21 -16.25 4.09
CA GLU A 114 10.62 -16.62 4.26
C GLU A 114 11.58 -15.42 4.25
N ILE A 115 11.06 -14.20 4.00
CA ILE A 115 11.91 -13.01 3.96
C ILE A 115 12.19 -12.55 5.40
N ALA A 116 13.46 -12.34 5.72
CA ALA A 116 13.91 -11.82 7.00
C ALA A 116 13.67 -10.31 7.12
N MET A 117 12.40 -9.89 7.03
CA MET A 117 11.92 -8.53 7.23
C MET A 117 10.98 -8.47 8.43
N HIS A 118 10.66 -7.28 8.90
CA HIS A 118 9.61 -7.11 9.92
C HIS A 118 8.26 -7.56 9.37
N GLN A 119 7.57 -8.47 10.06
CA GLN A 119 6.30 -9.06 9.62
C GLN A 119 5.11 -8.77 10.56
N GLY A 120 5.18 -7.69 11.33
CA GLY A 120 4.05 -7.23 12.15
C GLY A 120 2.85 -6.76 11.32
N ILE A 121 1.66 -6.72 11.94
CA ILE A 121 0.45 -6.11 11.37
C ILE A 121 0.78 -4.67 10.94
N PHE A 122 0.22 -4.20 9.84
CA PHE A 122 0.67 -2.99 9.15
C PHE A 122 -0.45 -2.20 8.50
N ILE A 123 -0.16 -0.93 8.21
CA ILE A 123 -0.83 -0.13 7.19
C ILE A 123 0.16 0.25 6.10
N ASP A 124 -0.34 0.45 4.89
CA ASP A 124 0.46 0.79 3.72
C ASP A 124 0.51 2.31 3.48
N VAL A 125 1.71 2.82 3.22
CA VAL A 125 1.95 4.24 2.93
C VAL A 125 2.56 4.35 1.54
N PHE A 126 1.76 4.80 0.56
CA PHE A 126 2.17 4.86 -0.83
C PHE A 126 2.66 6.25 -1.25
N PRO A 127 3.83 6.33 -1.91
CA PRO A 127 4.24 7.56 -2.58
C PRO A 127 3.40 7.80 -3.83
N PHE A 128 2.94 9.02 -4.01
CA PHE A 128 2.23 9.49 -5.20
C PHE A 128 3.12 10.47 -5.96
N ASP A 129 3.38 10.14 -7.21
CA ASP A 129 4.21 10.91 -8.11
C ASP A 129 3.39 11.42 -9.30
N LYS A 130 3.78 12.56 -9.88
CA LYS A 130 3.16 13.06 -11.11
C LYS A 130 3.40 12.09 -12.25
N ILE A 131 2.37 11.89 -13.06
CA ILE A 131 2.40 11.00 -14.21
C ILE A 131 2.17 11.81 -15.50
N PRO A 132 2.80 11.41 -16.63
CA PRO A 132 2.59 12.10 -17.89
C PRO A 132 1.12 12.15 -18.31
N ASP A 133 0.66 13.29 -18.83
CA ASP A 133 -0.70 13.41 -19.39
C ASP A 133 -0.83 12.69 -20.73
N ASN A 134 0.25 12.58 -21.50
CA ASN A 134 0.26 11.79 -22.73
C ASN A 134 0.13 10.29 -22.43
N ALA A 135 -0.92 9.65 -22.95
CA ALA A 135 -1.27 8.27 -22.65
C ALA A 135 -0.19 7.24 -23.06
N LEU A 136 0.51 7.48 -24.20
CA LEU A 136 1.58 6.58 -24.65
C LEU A 136 2.79 6.67 -23.73
N LEU A 137 3.21 7.90 -23.39
CA LEU A 137 4.30 8.14 -22.45
C LEU A 137 3.97 7.61 -21.06
N GLN A 138 2.74 7.79 -20.58
CA GLN A 138 2.25 7.24 -19.33
C GLN A 138 2.32 5.70 -19.31
N LYS A 139 1.93 5.04 -20.42
CA LYS A 139 2.04 3.58 -20.55
C LYS A 139 3.50 3.10 -20.52
N ALA A 140 4.40 3.81 -21.23
CA ALA A 140 5.84 3.51 -21.24
C ALA A 140 6.45 3.71 -19.85
N HIS A 141 6.19 4.85 -19.20
CA HIS A 141 6.63 5.16 -17.85
C HIS A 141 6.20 4.07 -16.84
N ARG A 142 4.91 3.73 -16.81
CA ARG A 142 4.40 2.65 -15.97
C ARG A 142 5.06 1.30 -16.28
N GLY A 143 5.38 1.02 -17.55
CA GLY A 143 6.12 -0.18 -17.96
C GLY A 143 7.50 -0.26 -17.30
N VAL A 144 8.26 0.85 -17.34
CA VAL A 144 9.58 0.96 -16.68
C VAL A 144 9.47 0.79 -15.17
N VAL A 145 8.52 1.51 -14.54
CA VAL A 145 8.32 1.43 -13.08
C VAL A 145 7.93 0.01 -12.65
N ASN A 146 7.02 -0.65 -13.38
CA ASN A 146 6.63 -2.04 -13.06
C ASN A 146 7.79 -3.03 -13.29
N PHE A 147 8.63 -2.83 -14.29
CA PHE A 147 9.84 -3.64 -14.46
C PHE A 147 10.78 -3.50 -13.26
N LEU A 148 11.05 -2.27 -12.81
CA LEU A 148 11.89 -2.02 -11.63
C LEU A 148 11.28 -2.57 -10.34
N LYS A 149 9.94 -2.51 -10.20
CA LYS A 149 9.20 -3.19 -9.12
C LYS A 149 9.45 -4.70 -9.14
N CYS A 150 9.36 -5.34 -10.31
CA CYS A 150 9.66 -6.76 -10.46
C CYS A 150 11.12 -7.07 -10.11
N CYS A 151 12.08 -6.22 -10.51
CA CYS A 151 13.47 -6.36 -10.11
C CYS A 151 13.64 -6.23 -8.59
N LEU A 152 13.00 -5.25 -7.96
CA LEU A 152 13.07 -5.07 -6.50
C LEU A 152 12.53 -6.29 -5.74
N LEU A 153 11.36 -6.82 -6.16
CA LEU A 153 10.82 -8.07 -5.64
C LEU A 153 11.78 -9.24 -5.87
N GLY A 154 12.34 -9.34 -7.07
CA GLY A 154 13.25 -10.42 -7.49
C GLY A 154 14.57 -10.47 -6.73
N THR A 155 14.93 -9.42 -5.96
CA THR A 155 16.09 -9.46 -5.06
C THR A 155 15.85 -10.33 -3.82
N GLU A 156 14.60 -10.49 -3.39
CA GLU A 156 14.24 -11.21 -2.16
C GLU A 156 13.49 -12.52 -2.43
N ILE A 157 12.74 -12.61 -3.51
CA ILE A 157 11.99 -13.81 -3.87
C ILE A 157 12.33 -14.27 -5.29
N TRP A 158 12.24 -15.59 -5.49
CA TRP A 158 12.30 -16.13 -6.83
C TRP A 158 11.02 -15.74 -7.59
N MET A 159 11.16 -14.92 -8.65
CA MET A 159 10.02 -14.36 -9.40
C MET A 159 9.07 -15.42 -9.96
N TRP A 160 9.55 -16.65 -10.20
CA TRP A 160 8.70 -17.76 -10.58
C TRP A 160 7.71 -18.15 -9.47
N LYS A 161 8.13 -18.09 -8.21
CA LYS A 161 7.24 -18.30 -7.04
C LYS A 161 6.13 -17.24 -7.01
N TYR A 162 6.43 -16.00 -7.38
CA TYR A 162 5.46 -14.89 -7.42
C TYR A 162 4.46 -15.02 -8.58
N PHE A 163 4.93 -15.34 -9.79
CA PHE A 163 4.07 -15.55 -10.97
C PHE A 163 3.46 -16.95 -11.04
N GLY A 164 4.02 -17.92 -10.34
CA GLY A 164 3.56 -19.32 -10.27
C GLY A 164 2.58 -19.59 -9.13
N THR A 165 2.09 -18.57 -8.41
CA THR A 165 0.99 -18.75 -7.45
C THR A 165 -0.30 -19.17 -8.17
N PRO A 166 -1.25 -19.87 -7.52
CA PRO A 166 -2.44 -20.47 -8.17
C PRO A 166 -3.33 -19.52 -8.98
N LYS A 167 -3.07 -18.22 -8.94
CA LYS A 167 -3.77 -17.22 -9.79
C LYS A 167 -3.27 -17.20 -11.26
N VAL A 168 -2.18 -17.90 -11.60
CA VAL A 168 -1.62 -17.92 -12.96
C VAL A 168 -1.36 -19.38 -13.34
N GLU A 169 -2.41 -20.09 -13.76
CA GLU A 169 -2.34 -21.50 -14.17
C GLU A 169 -1.44 -21.74 -15.40
N ASN A 170 -1.20 -20.70 -16.23
CA ASN A 170 -0.28 -20.76 -17.37
C ASN A 170 0.46 -19.43 -17.52
N PRO A 171 1.73 -19.32 -17.10
CA PRO A 171 2.51 -18.12 -17.34
C PRO A 171 2.71 -17.90 -18.84
N SER A 172 2.30 -16.73 -19.33
CA SER A 172 2.54 -16.35 -20.73
C SER A 172 4.05 -16.25 -21.02
N ASN A 173 4.46 -16.45 -22.28
CA ASN A 173 5.87 -16.27 -22.70
C ASN A 173 6.45 -14.91 -22.27
N ARG A 174 5.60 -13.88 -22.16
CA ARG A 174 5.98 -12.55 -21.67
C ARG A 174 6.38 -12.59 -20.19
N ASN A 175 5.71 -13.39 -19.36
CA ASN A 175 6.05 -13.55 -17.95
C ASN A 175 7.37 -14.32 -17.78
N ILE A 176 7.64 -15.33 -18.61
CA ILE A 176 8.90 -16.09 -18.63
C ILE A 176 10.07 -15.16 -18.94
N LEU A 177 9.95 -14.36 -20.00
CA LEU A 177 10.97 -13.38 -20.39
C LEU A 177 11.19 -12.33 -19.27
N ALA A 178 10.11 -11.83 -18.67
CA ALA A 178 10.20 -10.89 -17.55
C ALA A 178 10.92 -11.51 -16.35
N CYS A 179 10.63 -12.76 -15.98
CA CYS A 179 11.34 -13.48 -14.91
C CYS A 179 12.82 -13.66 -15.23
N PHE A 180 13.16 -14.01 -16.46
CA PHE A 180 14.56 -14.16 -16.88
C PHE A 180 15.31 -12.82 -16.81
N LEU A 181 14.75 -11.74 -17.38
CA LEU A 181 15.34 -10.42 -17.35
C LEU A 181 15.52 -9.88 -15.92
N THR A 182 14.52 -10.04 -15.07
CA THR A 182 14.63 -9.63 -13.66
C THR A 182 15.74 -10.40 -12.95
N ARG A 183 15.89 -11.71 -13.21
CA ARG A 183 16.98 -12.50 -12.63
C ARG A 183 18.36 -12.01 -13.07
N VAL A 184 18.53 -11.72 -14.35
CA VAL A 184 19.80 -11.18 -14.87
C VAL A 184 20.10 -9.86 -14.18
N VAL A 185 19.13 -8.93 -14.10
CA VAL A 185 19.32 -7.64 -13.42
C VAL A 185 19.65 -7.84 -11.95
N CYS A 186 18.90 -8.68 -11.22
CA CYS A 186 19.13 -8.91 -9.79
C CYS A 186 20.47 -9.62 -9.48
N SER A 187 21.03 -10.38 -10.43
CA SER A 187 22.35 -11.01 -10.26
C SER A 187 23.52 -10.05 -10.51
N LEU A 188 23.30 -8.99 -11.29
CA LEU A 188 24.34 -8.04 -11.71
C LEU A 188 24.27 -6.70 -10.95
N VAL A 189 23.08 -6.31 -10.50
CA VAL A 189 22.84 -4.98 -9.92
C VAL A 189 22.43 -5.12 -8.45
N PRO A 190 23.23 -4.58 -7.50
CA PRO A 190 22.86 -4.58 -6.10
C PRO A 190 21.51 -3.86 -5.85
N LYS A 191 20.69 -4.41 -4.94
CA LYS A 191 19.34 -3.92 -4.58
C LYS A 191 19.27 -2.40 -4.35
N LYS A 192 20.30 -1.83 -3.72
CA LYS A 192 20.41 -0.38 -3.48
C LYS A 192 20.25 0.44 -4.76
N TYR A 193 20.85 0.00 -5.87
CA TYR A 193 20.77 0.73 -7.14
C TYR A 193 19.43 0.51 -7.84
N ILE A 194 18.85 -0.69 -7.71
CA ILE A 194 17.49 -0.98 -8.19
C ILE A 194 16.48 -0.09 -7.47
N TYR A 195 16.57 0.01 -6.14
CA TYR A 195 15.70 0.89 -5.35
C TYR A 195 15.85 2.36 -5.75
N LYS A 196 17.09 2.86 -5.87
CA LYS A 196 17.34 4.23 -6.33
C LYS A 196 16.80 4.49 -7.75
N ALA A 197 16.94 3.52 -8.65
CA ALA A 197 16.38 3.61 -10.00
C ALA A 197 14.85 3.64 -9.97
N MET A 198 14.24 2.82 -9.09
CA MET A 198 12.78 2.81 -8.86
C MET A 198 12.27 4.18 -8.40
N VAL A 199 12.87 4.77 -7.37
CA VAL A 199 12.50 6.10 -6.86
C VAL A 199 12.65 7.17 -7.95
N ARG A 200 13.77 7.15 -8.70
CA ARG A 200 13.99 8.09 -9.81
C ARG A 200 12.98 7.93 -10.93
N ALA A 201 12.66 6.69 -11.30
CA ALA A 201 11.66 6.42 -12.33
C ALA A 201 10.27 6.90 -11.91
N GLN A 202 9.86 6.63 -10.67
CA GLN A 202 8.59 7.10 -10.13
C GLN A 202 8.49 8.63 -10.16
N SER A 203 9.52 9.32 -9.67
CA SER A 203 9.53 10.78 -9.52
C SER A 203 9.94 11.57 -10.77
N ALA A 204 10.16 10.89 -11.90
CA ALA A 204 10.71 11.50 -13.12
C ALA A 204 9.88 12.69 -13.66
N PHE A 205 8.59 12.74 -13.37
CA PHE A 205 7.67 13.78 -13.86
C PHE A 205 7.23 14.76 -12.76
N ASN A 206 7.77 14.70 -11.55
CA ASN A 206 7.35 15.58 -10.44
C ASN A 206 7.61 17.07 -10.72
N GLY A 207 8.61 17.41 -11.53
CA GLY A 207 8.88 18.77 -11.98
C GLY A 207 8.01 19.26 -13.16
N SER A 208 7.11 18.42 -13.69
CA SER A 208 6.26 18.78 -14.84
C SER A 208 4.94 19.43 -14.42
N CYS A 209 4.24 20.04 -15.40
CA CYS A 209 2.89 20.57 -15.23
C CYS A 209 1.81 19.49 -15.44
N ALA A 210 2.08 18.25 -15.00
CA ALA A 210 1.14 17.14 -15.13
C ALA A 210 -0.14 17.36 -14.30
N THR A 211 -1.26 16.85 -14.81
CA THR A 211 -2.59 17.01 -14.23
C THR A 211 -2.83 16.09 -13.03
N TYR A 212 -2.19 14.90 -13.04
CA TYR A 212 -2.49 13.84 -12.07
C TYR A 212 -1.25 13.35 -11.32
N TYR A 213 -1.47 12.99 -10.06
CA TYR A 213 -0.62 12.08 -9.29
C TYR A 213 -1.14 10.65 -9.37
N ASN A 214 -0.25 9.66 -9.17
CA ASN A 214 -0.59 8.24 -9.06
C ASN A 214 0.52 7.50 -8.30
N ASN A 215 0.24 6.33 -7.73
CA ASN A 215 1.29 5.49 -7.16
C ASN A 215 2.20 4.81 -8.21
N THR A 216 2.03 5.14 -9.48
CA THR A 216 2.82 4.74 -10.67
C THR A 216 2.81 3.27 -11.04
N THR A 217 2.45 2.35 -10.16
CA THR A 217 2.43 0.90 -10.43
C THR A 217 1.06 0.39 -10.87
N THR A 218 -0.01 1.11 -10.55
CA THR A 218 -1.40 0.75 -10.87
C THR A 218 -1.96 1.60 -11.99
N LYS A 219 -3.15 1.24 -12.48
CA LYS A 219 -3.94 2.06 -13.40
C LYS A 219 -4.97 2.90 -12.66
N THR A 220 -5.31 2.50 -11.47
CA THR A 220 -6.23 3.15 -10.54
C THR A 220 -5.49 4.11 -9.61
N ASP A 221 -6.20 4.79 -8.76
CA ASP A 221 -5.69 5.76 -7.78
C ASP A 221 -5.02 6.99 -8.42
N LYS A 222 -5.50 7.39 -9.59
CA LYS A 222 -5.15 8.70 -10.15
C LYS A 222 -5.92 9.77 -9.40
N ILE A 223 -5.18 10.75 -8.85
CA ILE A 223 -5.74 11.89 -8.15
C ILE A 223 -5.27 13.19 -8.80
N GLU A 224 -6.16 14.14 -8.98
CA GLU A 224 -5.81 15.46 -9.50
C GLU A 224 -4.85 16.18 -8.56
N VAL A 225 -3.90 16.93 -9.13
CA VAL A 225 -2.89 17.66 -8.34
C VAL A 225 -3.56 18.57 -7.30
N GLN A 226 -4.63 19.28 -7.67
CA GLN A 226 -5.34 20.17 -6.75
C GLN A 226 -6.04 19.39 -5.61
N ALA A 227 -6.59 18.22 -5.90
CA ALA A 227 -7.29 17.40 -4.92
C ALA A 227 -6.38 16.88 -3.81
N THR A 228 -5.05 16.81 -4.01
CA THR A 228 -4.08 16.43 -2.97
C THR A 228 -3.84 17.54 -1.93
N THR A 229 -4.29 18.74 -2.18
CA THR A 229 -4.19 19.89 -1.26
C THR A 229 -5.54 20.31 -0.69
N ASP A 230 -6.64 19.96 -1.34
CA ASP A 230 -8.00 20.20 -0.87
C ASP A 230 -8.55 18.97 -0.16
N LEU A 231 -8.07 18.77 1.06
CA LEU A 231 -8.41 17.63 1.90
C LEU A 231 -9.41 18.03 2.99
N VAL A 232 -10.32 17.10 3.32
CA VAL A 232 -11.27 17.23 4.43
C VAL A 232 -11.14 16.03 5.36
N LYS A 233 -11.50 16.22 6.63
CA LYS A 233 -11.55 15.12 7.60
C LYS A 233 -12.96 14.56 7.67
N VAL A 234 -13.08 13.24 7.51
CA VAL A 234 -14.33 12.49 7.62
C VAL A 234 -14.23 11.44 8.74
N PRO A 235 -15.36 11.01 9.33
CA PRO A 235 -15.38 9.87 10.26
C PRO A 235 -14.87 8.60 9.59
N PHE A 236 -14.10 7.78 10.33
CA PHE A 236 -13.61 6.48 9.89
C PHE A 236 -13.41 5.56 11.09
N GLY A 237 -14.43 4.79 11.44
CA GLY A 237 -14.49 4.05 12.70
C GLY A 237 -14.29 4.97 13.90
N PRO A 238 -13.35 4.68 14.81
CA PRO A 238 -13.10 5.51 15.99
C PRO A 238 -12.27 6.78 15.69
N LEU A 239 -11.93 7.05 14.43
CA LEU A 239 -11.02 8.10 14.02
C LEU A 239 -11.67 9.13 13.08
N LYS A 240 -10.94 10.19 12.80
CA LYS A 240 -11.19 11.10 11.67
C LYS A 240 -9.98 11.07 10.75
N VAL A 241 -10.21 10.86 9.45
CA VAL A 241 -9.18 10.68 8.45
C VAL A 241 -9.28 11.72 7.34
N ALA A 242 -8.15 12.03 6.73
CA ALA A 242 -8.11 12.95 5.60
C ALA A 242 -8.47 12.21 4.30
N VAL A 243 -9.39 12.80 3.54
CA VAL A 243 -9.76 12.38 2.19
C VAL A 243 -9.79 13.61 1.28
N THR A 244 -9.71 13.42 -0.04
CA THR A 244 -10.00 14.53 -0.96
C THR A 244 -11.44 15.01 -0.76
N ARG A 245 -11.68 16.33 -0.86
CA ARG A 245 -13.01 16.91 -0.71
C ARG A 245 -14.02 16.24 -1.63
N GLU A 246 -13.61 16.00 -2.87
CA GLU A 246 -14.43 15.34 -3.89
C GLU A 246 -14.21 13.81 -3.89
N LEU A 247 -14.33 13.16 -2.71
CA LEU A 247 -14.03 11.74 -2.53
C LEU A 247 -14.80 10.83 -3.50
N GLU A 248 -16.11 11.07 -3.67
CA GLU A 248 -16.92 10.27 -4.58
C GLU A 248 -16.49 10.45 -6.05
N HIS A 249 -16.15 11.66 -6.46
CA HIS A 249 -15.64 11.92 -7.81
C HIS A 249 -14.31 11.19 -8.04
N PHE A 250 -13.36 11.31 -7.11
CA PHE A 250 -12.08 10.59 -7.14
C PHE A 250 -12.28 9.08 -7.28
N LEU A 251 -13.16 8.50 -6.49
CA LEU A 251 -13.43 7.06 -6.53
C LEU A 251 -14.12 6.63 -7.82
N ARG A 252 -15.15 7.35 -8.31
CA ARG A 252 -15.83 7.03 -9.57
C ARG A 252 -14.93 7.19 -10.79
N PHE A 253 -14.00 8.15 -10.78
CA PHE A 253 -13.00 8.30 -11.82
C PHE A 253 -12.07 7.07 -11.91
N ASN A 254 -11.67 6.51 -10.78
CA ASN A 254 -10.78 5.35 -10.71
C ASN A 254 -11.52 4.01 -10.82
N PHE A 255 -12.75 3.96 -10.33
CA PHE A 255 -13.62 2.79 -10.30
C PHE A 255 -14.97 3.11 -10.95
N PRO A 256 -15.09 3.10 -12.29
CA PRO A 256 -16.32 3.53 -12.98
C PRO A 256 -17.57 2.70 -12.62
N LYS A 257 -17.39 1.49 -12.12
CA LYS A 257 -18.47 0.59 -11.63
C LYS A 257 -18.66 0.66 -10.11
N LEU A 258 -18.15 1.71 -9.47
CA LEU A 258 -18.23 1.86 -8.03
C LEU A 258 -19.70 1.84 -7.56
N HIS A 259 -19.99 0.93 -6.65
CA HIS A 259 -21.26 0.82 -5.92
C HIS A 259 -20.98 0.21 -4.54
N ARG A 260 -21.96 0.28 -3.65
CA ARG A 260 -21.85 -0.43 -2.37
C ARG A 260 -22.09 -1.91 -2.61
N PHE A 261 -21.10 -2.75 -2.27
CA PHE A 261 -21.17 -4.20 -2.48
C PHE A 261 -22.29 -4.83 -1.62
N ASN A 262 -23.07 -5.70 -2.25
CA ASN A 262 -24.00 -6.58 -1.54
C ASN A 262 -23.28 -7.80 -0.93
N GLU A 263 -23.94 -8.56 -0.07
CA GLU A 263 -23.34 -9.71 0.63
C GLU A 263 -22.77 -10.78 -0.32
N ALA A 264 -23.42 -11.02 -1.47
CA ALA A 264 -22.94 -12.00 -2.45
C ALA A 264 -21.66 -11.56 -3.16
N GLU A 265 -21.51 -10.25 -3.43
CA GLU A 265 -20.30 -9.67 -3.99
C GLU A 265 -19.17 -9.64 -2.95
N GLN A 266 -19.49 -9.31 -1.69
CA GLN A 266 -18.52 -9.33 -0.58
C GLN A 266 -17.92 -10.72 -0.39
N ALA A 267 -18.70 -11.77 -0.47
CA ALA A 267 -18.26 -13.16 -0.33
C ALA A 267 -17.29 -13.61 -1.45
N GLN A 268 -17.22 -12.87 -2.57
CA GLN A 268 -16.32 -13.16 -3.68
C GLN A 268 -14.99 -12.37 -3.61
N ILE A 269 -14.89 -11.39 -2.70
CA ILE A 269 -13.67 -10.60 -2.54
C ILE A 269 -12.62 -11.45 -1.83
N SER A 270 -11.45 -11.58 -2.46
CA SER A 270 -10.31 -12.26 -1.85
C SER A 270 -9.46 -11.24 -1.11
N ASN A 271 -9.34 -11.40 0.19
CA ASN A 271 -8.39 -10.68 1.03
C ASN A 271 -7.01 -11.37 1.07
N HIS A 272 -6.04 -10.71 1.71
CA HIS A 272 -4.65 -11.15 1.82
C HIS A 272 -4.43 -12.10 3.01
N CYS A 273 -5.46 -12.83 3.46
CA CYS A 273 -5.43 -13.65 4.67
C CYS A 273 -4.05 -14.31 4.87
N PRO A 274 -3.32 -13.97 5.95
CA PRO A 274 -1.97 -14.45 6.16
C PRO A 274 -1.95 -15.92 6.59
N GLN A 275 -0.82 -16.60 6.40
CA GLN A 275 -0.63 -17.96 6.92
C GLN A 275 -0.65 -17.98 8.45
N GLU A 276 -0.08 -16.96 9.07
CA GLU A 276 0.03 -16.82 10.51
C GLU A 276 -0.31 -15.39 10.92
N LEU A 277 -1.16 -15.24 11.93
CA LEU A 277 -1.64 -13.97 12.46
C LEU A 277 -1.55 -14.00 13.97
N VAL A 278 -0.84 -13.02 14.56
CA VAL A 278 -0.72 -12.86 16.01
C VAL A 278 -1.02 -11.42 16.36
N PHE A 279 -1.94 -11.21 17.28
CA PHE A 279 -2.35 -9.90 17.77
C PHE A 279 -1.53 -9.47 18.99
N SER A 280 -1.53 -8.16 19.28
CA SER A 280 -0.94 -7.66 20.54
C SER A 280 -1.73 -8.14 21.77
N PRO A 281 -1.09 -8.27 22.92
CA PRO A 281 -1.76 -8.70 24.15
C PRO A 281 -2.90 -7.79 24.61
N ASN A 282 -2.90 -6.51 24.22
CA ASN A 282 -3.87 -5.47 24.64
C ASN A 282 -4.91 -5.16 23.56
N ASN A 283 -5.15 -6.07 22.61
CA ASN A 283 -6.07 -5.84 21.48
C ASN A 283 -7.55 -5.69 21.88
N GLU A 284 -7.93 -6.06 23.10
CA GLU A 284 -9.33 -6.03 23.56
C GLU A 284 -9.84 -4.64 24.00
N GLU A 285 -8.94 -3.65 24.16
CA GLU A 285 -9.27 -2.35 24.79
C GLU A 285 -9.84 -1.28 23.85
N LEU A 286 -9.88 -1.52 22.53
CA LEU A 286 -10.37 -0.54 21.56
C LEU A 286 -11.83 -0.81 21.19
N PRO A 287 -12.80 0.08 21.56
CA PRO A 287 -14.20 -0.09 21.14
C PRO A 287 -14.32 0.14 19.63
N ILE A 288 -14.79 -0.88 18.92
CA ILE A 288 -15.30 -0.73 17.56
C ILE A 288 -16.80 -0.40 17.71
N LYS A 289 -17.19 0.82 17.32
CA LYS A 289 -18.61 1.20 17.17
C LYS A 289 -19.09 0.88 15.77
#